data_7a2eee9a05234da4cb95f1bb8a965f97
#
_entry.id   7a2eee9a05234da4cb95f1bb8a965f97
#
_cell.length_a   1.000
_cell.length_b   1.000
_cell.length_c   1.000
_cell.angle_alpha   90.00
_cell.angle_beta   90.00
_cell.angle_gamma   90.00
#
_symmetry.space_group_name_H-M   'P 1'
#
loop_
_entity.id
_entity.type
_entity.pdbx_description
1 polymer ?
#
loop_
_entity_poly.entity_id
_entity_poly.type
_entity_poly.pdbx_seq_one_letter_code
_entity_poly.pdbx_strand_id
1 'polypeptide(L)'
;MKLKKLIGALAAVTLAAPGVALATNGYFSHGYGIKAKGMAGVGIALPQDALAAATNPAGMAFVGDRLDVGVDWFRPIRDSELAPNVMPPMTGDFDGSDKKNFFVPEFGYNKMLGWNMALGVSVYGNGGMNTTYANGPAPFGGIPLFNGGTGQRTGINLEQLFIAPTFAYKINKNHAVGVSLNLAY
;
A
#
# COMPACT_ATOMS: atom_id res chain seq x y z
N MET A 1 -16.39 18.86 35.72
CA MET A 1 -14.96 19.31 35.71
C MET A 1 -13.96 18.21 35.40
N LYS A 2 -14.19 16.93 35.72
CA LYS A 2 -13.27 15.83 35.49
C LYS A 2 -13.16 15.44 33.99
N LEU A 3 -14.27 15.45 33.23
CA LEU A 3 -14.28 15.05 31.82
C LEU A 3 -13.45 15.97 30.91
N LYS A 4 -13.56 17.31 31.12
CA LYS A 4 -12.75 18.28 30.35
C LYS A 4 -11.24 18.13 30.60
N LYS A 5 -10.85 17.78 31.82
CA LYS A 5 -9.45 17.51 32.15
C LYS A 5 -8.97 16.19 31.53
N LEU A 6 -9.83 15.18 31.45
CA LEU A 6 -9.51 13.91 30.79
C LEU A 6 -9.34 14.07 29.29
N ILE A 7 -10.23 14.83 28.64
CA ILE A 7 -10.13 15.15 27.21
C ILE A 7 -8.87 15.96 26.92
N GLY A 8 -8.55 16.95 27.75
CA GLY A 8 -7.32 17.73 27.63
C GLY A 8 -6.06 16.89 27.82
N ALA A 9 -6.06 15.94 28.76
CA ALA A 9 -4.93 15.03 28.96
C ALA A 9 -4.80 14.03 27.81
N LEU A 10 -5.90 13.52 27.26
CA LEU A 10 -5.88 12.64 26.09
C LEU A 10 -5.34 13.39 24.85
N ALA A 11 -5.79 14.60 24.61
CA ALA A 11 -5.28 15.45 23.51
C ALA A 11 -3.80 15.78 23.68
N ALA A 12 -3.35 16.05 24.90
CA ALA A 12 -1.92 16.31 25.19
C ALA A 12 -1.05 15.07 24.96
N VAL A 13 -1.54 13.86 25.28
CA VAL A 13 -0.83 12.60 25.03
C VAL A 13 -0.74 12.30 23.53
N THR A 14 -1.78 12.58 22.76
CA THR A 14 -1.75 12.40 21.30
C THR A 14 -0.84 13.41 20.59
N LEU A 15 -0.71 14.62 21.13
CA LEU A 15 0.19 15.66 20.61
C LEU A 15 1.65 15.47 21.07
N ALA A 16 1.88 14.75 22.16
CA ALA A 16 3.20 14.43 22.67
C ALA A 16 3.75 13.10 22.18
N ALA A 17 3.02 12.39 21.29
CA ALA A 17 3.52 11.18 20.66
C ALA A 17 4.73 11.54 19.78
N PRO A 18 5.94 11.17 20.14
CA PRO A 18 7.10 11.49 19.34
C PRO A 18 7.14 10.59 18.12
N GLY A 19 7.49 11.19 17.03
CA GLY A 19 8.04 10.45 15.94
C GLY A 19 7.04 10.21 14.83
N VAL A 20 7.33 10.87 13.75
CA VAL A 20 6.93 10.45 12.42
C VAL A 20 7.24 8.95 12.33
N ALA A 21 6.24 8.11 12.44
CA ALA A 21 6.39 6.72 12.08
C ALA A 21 6.63 6.70 10.56
N LEU A 22 7.88 6.64 10.16
CA LEU A 22 8.30 6.49 8.77
C LEU A 22 8.12 5.04 8.27
N ALA A 23 7.28 4.28 8.95
CA ALA A 23 6.97 2.93 8.56
C ALA A 23 5.79 2.95 7.58
N THR A 24 5.99 2.38 6.42
CA THR A 24 4.90 1.97 5.54
C THR A 24 4.17 0.76 6.16
N ASN A 25 3.02 0.39 5.60
CA ASN A 25 2.28 -0.81 6.01
C ASN A 25 2.93 -2.09 5.45
N GLY A 26 4.24 -2.22 5.61
CA GLY A 26 5.05 -3.21 4.93
C GLY A 26 5.12 -2.91 3.42
N TYR A 27 4.82 -3.90 2.58
CA TYR A 27 4.79 -3.73 1.12
C TYR A 27 3.38 -3.47 0.58
N PHE A 28 2.38 -3.34 1.43
CA PHE A 28 1.00 -3.05 1.03
C PHE A 28 0.75 -1.56 0.82
N SER A 29 -0.14 -1.24 -0.11
CA SER A 29 -0.61 0.11 -0.34
C SER A 29 -1.51 0.60 0.80
N HIS A 30 -1.49 1.89 1.10
CA HIS A 30 -2.43 2.56 2.00
C HIS A 30 -3.73 2.87 1.26
N GLY A 31 -4.57 1.86 1.06
CA GLY A 31 -5.82 1.96 0.34
C GLY A 31 -5.69 1.63 -1.15
N TYR A 32 -6.80 1.27 -1.73
CA TYR A 32 -6.96 0.94 -3.14
C TYR A 32 -8.00 1.87 -3.73
N GLY A 33 -7.69 2.43 -4.89
CA GLY A 33 -8.47 3.51 -5.47
C GLY A 33 -8.11 4.90 -4.92
N ILE A 34 -8.21 5.89 -5.77
CA ILE A 34 -7.81 7.27 -5.46
C ILE A 34 -8.59 7.86 -4.27
N LYS A 35 -9.85 7.46 -4.09
CA LYS A 35 -10.68 7.94 -2.97
C LYS A 35 -10.20 7.39 -1.63
N ALA A 36 -9.94 6.08 -1.55
CA ALA A 36 -9.41 5.46 -0.35
C ALA A 36 -8.02 6.00 -0.01
N LYS A 37 -7.14 6.17 -1.00
CA LYS A 37 -5.82 6.76 -0.83
C LYS A 37 -5.89 8.21 -0.33
N GLY A 38 -6.79 9.02 -0.90
CA GLY A 38 -7.03 10.39 -0.45
C GLY A 38 -7.55 10.51 0.99
N MET A 39 -8.09 9.42 1.53
CA MET A 39 -8.56 9.31 2.91
C MET A 39 -7.64 8.43 3.79
N ALA A 40 -6.36 8.37 3.44
CA ALA A 40 -5.34 7.61 4.18
C ALA A 40 -5.68 6.11 4.35
N GLY A 41 -6.33 5.51 3.35
CA GLY A 41 -6.67 4.09 3.32
C GLY A 41 -8.03 3.73 3.92
N VAL A 42 -8.83 4.70 4.32
CA VAL A 42 -10.18 4.42 4.81
C VAL A 42 -11.04 3.82 3.69
N GLY A 43 -11.53 2.60 3.90
CA GLY A 43 -12.29 1.88 2.88
C GLY A 43 -13.06 0.66 3.39
N ILE A 44 -12.67 0.07 4.52
CA ILE A 44 -13.25 -1.21 5.00
C ILE A 44 -14.77 -1.10 5.25
N ALA A 45 -15.20 -0.06 5.96
CA ALA A 45 -16.62 0.18 6.28
C ALA A 45 -17.21 1.33 5.47
N LEU A 46 -16.45 1.92 4.56
CA LEU A 46 -16.86 3.04 3.71
C LEU A 46 -16.53 2.73 2.24
N PRO A 47 -17.33 1.91 1.57
CA PRO A 47 -17.15 1.64 0.16
C PRO A 47 -17.43 2.89 -0.67
N GLN A 48 -16.49 3.30 -1.52
CA GLN A 48 -16.56 4.57 -2.25
C GLN A 48 -16.59 4.40 -3.78
N ASP A 49 -16.09 3.27 -4.27
CA ASP A 49 -15.93 2.96 -5.69
C ASP A 49 -15.88 1.45 -5.92
N ALA A 50 -15.72 1.04 -7.17
CA ALA A 50 -15.67 -0.36 -7.55
C ALA A 50 -14.35 -1.06 -7.18
N LEU A 51 -13.44 -0.38 -6.50
CA LEU A 51 -12.26 -0.98 -5.87
C LEU A 51 -12.51 -1.40 -4.42
N ALA A 52 -13.73 -1.18 -3.91
CA ALA A 52 -14.12 -1.58 -2.55
C ALA A 52 -13.88 -3.06 -2.26
N ALA A 53 -13.93 -3.93 -3.27
CA ALA A 53 -13.65 -5.36 -3.11
C ALA A 53 -12.23 -5.65 -2.61
N ALA A 54 -11.27 -4.76 -2.87
CA ALA A 54 -9.89 -4.92 -2.40
C ALA A 54 -9.77 -4.90 -0.87
N THR A 55 -10.71 -4.26 -0.18
CA THR A 55 -10.72 -4.15 1.29
C THR A 55 -11.90 -4.85 1.93
N ASN A 56 -13.08 -4.78 1.29
CA ASN A 56 -14.30 -5.40 1.78
C ASN A 56 -15.24 -5.75 0.62
N PRO A 57 -15.30 -7.01 0.20
CA PRO A 57 -16.17 -7.45 -0.90
C PRO A 57 -17.65 -7.09 -0.72
N ALA A 58 -18.16 -7.10 0.52
CA ALA A 58 -19.54 -6.72 0.80
C ALA A 58 -19.86 -5.27 0.43
N GLY A 59 -18.83 -4.40 0.38
CA GLY A 59 -18.95 -3.01 -0.03
C GLY A 59 -19.46 -2.83 -1.44
N MET A 60 -19.22 -3.80 -2.33
CA MET A 60 -19.71 -3.77 -3.72
C MET A 60 -21.22 -3.69 -3.82
N ALA A 61 -21.96 -4.19 -2.82
CA ALA A 61 -23.41 -4.08 -2.78
C ALA A 61 -23.96 -2.65 -2.54
N PHE A 62 -23.08 -1.71 -2.18
CA PHE A 62 -23.46 -0.32 -1.84
C PHE A 62 -22.93 0.74 -2.80
N VAL A 63 -22.04 0.39 -3.71
CA VAL A 63 -21.44 1.38 -4.63
C VAL A 63 -22.23 1.64 -5.90
N GLY A 64 -23.23 0.82 -6.19
CA GLY A 64 -24.09 0.96 -7.39
C GLY A 64 -23.40 0.53 -8.68
N ASP A 65 -24.09 0.74 -9.82
CA ASP A 65 -23.53 0.49 -11.15
C ASP A 65 -22.44 1.52 -11.45
N ARG A 66 -21.22 1.04 -11.70
CA ARG A 66 -20.12 1.96 -11.96
C ARG A 66 -18.89 1.30 -12.59
N LEU A 67 -18.14 2.14 -13.25
CA LEU A 67 -16.81 1.84 -13.76
C LEU A 67 -15.84 2.89 -13.21
N ASP A 68 -14.78 2.42 -12.60
CA ASP A 68 -13.69 3.27 -12.10
C ASP A 68 -12.38 2.84 -12.74
N VAL A 69 -11.61 3.79 -13.24
CA VAL A 69 -10.30 3.56 -13.84
C VAL A 69 -9.33 4.58 -13.25
N GLY A 70 -8.17 4.13 -12.89
CA GLY A 70 -7.14 4.96 -12.33
C GLY A 70 -5.73 4.44 -12.59
N VAL A 71 -4.77 5.27 -12.31
CA VAL A 71 -3.36 4.92 -12.24
C VAL A 71 -2.73 5.66 -11.08
N ASP A 72 -1.99 4.93 -10.27
CA ASP A 72 -1.21 5.50 -9.19
C ASP A 72 0.24 5.63 -9.63
N TRP A 73 0.79 6.82 -9.56
CA TRP A 73 2.21 7.05 -9.79
C TRP A 73 2.95 7.02 -8.46
N PHE A 74 3.48 5.86 -8.15
CA PHE A 74 4.26 5.64 -6.94
C PHE A 74 5.74 5.94 -7.20
N ARG A 75 6.28 6.90 -6.45
CA ARG A 75 7.68 7.33 -6.59
C ARG A 75 8.41 7.27 -5.26
N PRO A 76 8.83 6.09 -4.82
CA PRO A 76 9.60 5.94 -3.60
C PRO A 76 11.05 6.39 -3.80
N ILE A 77 11.59 7.09 -2.81
CA ILE A 77 13.02 7.38 -2.67
C ILE A 77 13.51 6.55 -1.49
N ARG A 78 14.56 5.79 -1.71
CA ARG A 78 15.08 4.84 -0.73
C ARG A 78 16.59 4.96 -0.66
N ASP A 79 17.05 5.09 0.54
CA ASP A 79 18.45 5.10 0.93
C ASP A 79 18.64 4.23 2.16
N SER A 80 19.85 3.83 2.40
CA SER A 80 20.26 3.18 3.63
C SER A 80 21.59 3.76 4.10
N GLU A 81 21.71 3.97 5.40
CA GLU A 81 22.93 4.43 6.04
C GLU A 81 23.51 3.30 6.88
N LEU A 82 24.79 3.08 6.73
CA LEU A 82 25.55 2.22 7.64
C LEU A 82 26.27 3.05 8.67
N ALA A 83 25.81 2.95 9.93
CA ALA A 83 26.34 3.73 11.03
C ALA A 83 27.82 3.42 11.34
N PRO A 84 28.62 4.44 11.68
CA PRO A 84 30.07 4.29 11.85
C PRO A 84 30.51 3.32 12.93
N ASN A 85 29.66 3.06 13.91
CA ASN A 85 29.95 2.18 15.04
C ASN A 85 29.66 0.70 14.80
N VAL A 86 29.04 0.37 13.66
CA VAL A 86 28.65 -1.01 13.36
C VAL A 86 29.79 -1.76 12.69
N MET A 87 30.41 -1.17 11.68
CA MET A 87 31.55 -1.77 10.94
C MET A 87 32.45 -0.68 10.32
N PRO A 88 33.31 -0.01 11.07
CA PRO A 88 34.33 0.84 10.45
C PRO A 88 35.32 -0.01 9.63
N PRO A 89 35.68 0.34 8.41
CA PRO A 89 35.45 1.57 7.65
C PRO A 89 34.25 1.51 6.67
N MET A 90 33.26 0.66 6.88
CA MET A 90 32.14 0.43 5.97
C MET A 90 30.98 1.42 6.26
N THR A 91 31.29 2.68 6.49
CA THR A 91 30.28 3.72 6.73
C THR A 91 29.94 4.44 5.46
N GLY A 92 28.67 4.81 5.30
CA GLY A 92 28.22 5.63 4.18
C GLY A 92 26.73 5.49 3.87
N ASP A 93 26.32 6.37 2.98
CA ASP A 93 24.97 6.40 2.45
C ASP A 93 24.90 5.60 1.14
N PHE A 94 23.89 4.77 1.02
CA PHE A 94 23.69 3.90 -0.13
C PHE A 94 22.33 4.19 -0.78
N ASP A 95 22.35 4.74 -1.99
CA ASP A 95 21.12 4.98 -2.76
C ASP A 95 20.58 3.66 -3.33
N GLY A 96 19.41 3.26 -2.83
CA GLY A 96 18.65 2.10 -3.29
C GLY A 96 17.58 2.45 -4.32
N SER A 97 17.60 3.67 -4.88
CA SER A 97 16.53 4.26 -5.68
C SER A 97 16.82 4.31 -7.18
N ASP A 98 17.63 3.41 -7.74
CA ASP A 98 17.92 3.41 -9.17
C ASP A 98 16.63 3.31 -10.02
N LYS A 99 15.64 2.54 -9.58
CA LYS A 99 14.30 2.48 -10.17
C LYS A 99 13.31 3.23 -9.27
N LYS A 100 12.76 4.36 -9.75
CA LYS A 100 11.96 5.30 -8.92
C LYS A 100 10.50 5.42 -9.34
N ASN A 101 10.16 5.10 -10.58
CA ASN A 101 8.83 5.38 -11.10
C ASN A 101 8.07 4.08 -11.33
N PHE A 102 6.98 3.92 -10.62
CA PHE A 102 6.09 2.78 -10.72
C PHE A 102 4.68 3.28 -11.03
N PHE A 103 4.08 2.74 -12.07
CA PHE A 103 2.71 3.02 -12.44
C PHE A 103 1.85 1.83 -12.09
N VAL A 104 0.97 1.99 -11.12
CA VAL A 104 0.10 0.94 -10.62
C VAL A 104 -1.29 1.13 -11.22
N PRO A 105 -1.75 0.24 -12.12
CA PRO A 105 -3.07 0.36 -12.71
C PRO A 105 -4.15 0.02 -11.69
N GLU A 106 -5.26 0.74 -11.76
CA GLU A 106 -6.45 0.53 -10.97
C GLU A 106 -7.67 0.48 -11.90
N PHE A 107 -8.45 -0.58 -11.80
CA PHE A 107 -9.67 -0.76 -12.54
C PHE A 107 -10.72 -1.40 -11.67
N GLY A 108 -11.93 -0.90 -11.69
CA GLY A 108 -13.07 -1.47 -10.99
C GLY A 108 -14.34 -1.41 -11.84
N TYR A 109 -15.04 -2.50 -11.91
CA TYR A 109 -16.38 -2.55 -12.49
C TYR A 109 -17.34 -3.19 -11.52
N ASN A 110 -18.49 -2.58 -11.31
CA ASN A 110 -19.57 -3.12 -10.50
C ASN A 110 -20.91 -2.99 -11.21
N LYS A 111 -21.67 -4.07 -11.21
CA LYS A 111 -23.01 -4.15 -11.77
C LYS A 111 -23.99 -4.67 -10.73
N MET A 112 -25.02 -3.89 -10.46
CA MET A 112 -26.12 -4.31 -9.60
C MET A 112 -27.06 -5.26 -10.38
N LEU A 113 -27.36 -6.39 -9.78
CA LEU A 113 -28.36 -7.35 -10.24
C LEU A 113 -29.62 -7.19 -9.38
N GLY A 114 -30.42 -6.19 -9.71
CA GLY A 114 -31.54 -5.77 -8.87
C GLY A 114 -31.06 -4.88 -7.69
N TRP A 115 -31.84 -4.85 -6.63
CA TRP A 115 -31.59 -3.95 -5.48
C TRP A 115 -30.60 -4.52 -4.43
N ASN A 116 -30.37 -5.82 -4.46
CA ASN A 116 -29.69 -6.52 -3.36
C ASN A 116 -28.47 -7.34 -3.77
N MET A 117 -28.20 -7.54 -5.03
CA MET A 117 -27.05 -8.30 -5.51
C MET A 117 -26.13 -7.42 -6.35
N ALA A 118 -24.84 -7.67 -6.25
CA ALA A 118 -23.83 -7.06 -7.10
C ALA A 118 -22.84 -8.11 -7.60
N LEU A 119 -22.46 -7.97 -8.85
CA LEU A 119 -21.31 -8.65 -9.46
C LEU A 119 -20.31 -7.60 -9.92
N GLY A 120 -19.06 -7.84 -9.63
CA GLY A 120 -18.02 -6.91 -10.03
C GLY A 120 -16.66 -7.58 -10.19
N VAL A 121 -15.72 -6.78 -10.66
CA VAL A 121 -14.32 -7.14 -10.73
C VAL A 121 -13.49 -5.92 -10.35
N SER A 122 -12.50 -6.14 -9.51
CA SER A 122 -11.50 -5.11 -9.18
C SER A 122 -10.12 -5.60 -9.59
N VAL A 123 -9.34 -4.73 -10.22
CA VAL A 123 -7.94 -4.97 -10.59
C VAL A 123 -7.12 -3.89 -9.91
N TYR A 124 -6.14 -4.30 -9.13
CA TYR A 124 -5.35 -3.37 -8.33
C TYR A 124 -3.98 -3.93 -8.00
N GLY A 125 -3.00 -3.04 -7.82
CA GLY A 125 -1.72 -3.40 -7.23
C GLY A 125 -1.90 -3.63 -5.74
N ASN A 126 -1.72 -4.87 -5.29
CA ASN A 126 -1.88 -5.22 -3.88
C ASN A 126 -0.70 -4.74 -3.04
N GLY A 127 0.49 -4.80 -3.60
CA GLY A 127 1.70 -4.36 -2.94
C GLY A 127 2.91 -4.47 -3.84
N GLY A 128 3.99 -3.90 -3.36
CA GLY A 128 5.26 -3.96 -4.06
C GLY A 128 6.43 -3.60 -3.16
N MET A 129 7.57 -4.12 -3.48
CA MET A 129 8.81 -3.80 -2.81
C MET A 129 9.91 -3.71 -3.87
N ASN A 130 10.59 -2.58 -3.89
CA ASN A 130 11.72 -2.40 -4.78
C ASN A 130 12.85 -1.67 -4.09
N THR A 131 14.04 -2.26 -4.15
CA THR A 131 15.31 -1.59 -3.89
C THR A 131 16.28 -2.02 -4.96
N THR A 132 17.14 -1.13 -5.42
CA THR A 132 18.17 -1.47 -6.39
C THR A 132 19.41 -0.63 -6.08
N TYR A 133 20.42 -1.29 -5.53
CA TYR A 133 21.72 -0.71 -5.26
C TYR A 133 22.61 -0.98 -6.48
N ALA A 134 22.92 0.06 -7.22
CA ALA A 134 23.66 -0.06 -8.48
C ALA A 134 25.11 -0.48 -8.24
N ASN A 135 25.80 0.17 -7.32
CA ASN A 135 27.16 -0.18 -6.89
C ASN A 135 27.34 0.37 -5.49
N GLY A 136 27.40 -0.47 -4.50
CA GLY A 136 27.84 -0.04 -3.17
C GLY A 136 29.30 0.45 -3.22
N PRO A 137 29.70 1.40 -2.35
CA PRO A 137 31.10 1.72 -2.21
C PRO A 137 31.88 0.44 -1.94
N ALA A 138 33.09 0.39 -2.44
CA ALA A 138 34.00 -0.72 -2.27
C ALA A 138 34.82 -0.49 -0.99
N PRO A 139 34.39 -0.91 0.20
CA PRO A 139 35.12 -0.63 1.44
C PRO A 139 36.32 -1.53 1.47
N PHE A 140 36.74 -2.41 1.35
CA PHE A 140 37.96 -3.23 1.44
C PHE A 140 38.54 -3.57 0.06
N GLY A 141 39.42 -2.74 -0.47
CA GLY A 141 40.20 -3.04 -1.65
C GLY A 141 39.39 -3.29 -2.93
N GLY A 142 38.20 -2.68 -3.02
CA GLY A 142 37.38 -2.75 -4.22
C GLY A 142 36.30 -3.83 -4.20
N ILE A 143 36.03 -4.49 -3.09
CA ILE A 143 34.94 -5.46 -2.97
C ILE A 143 33.64 -4.70 -2.69
N PRO A 144 32.66 -4.67 -3.61
CA PRO A 144 31.37 -4.02 -3.38
C PRO A 144 30.59 -4.71 -2.26
N LEU A 145 30.04 -3.91 -1.35
CA LEU A 145 29.36 -4.41 -0.16
C LEU A 145 28.16 -5.30 -0.48
N PHE A 146 27.41 -4.96 -1.53
CA PHE A 146 26.13 -5.62 -1.81
C PHE A 146 26.18 -6.69 -2.90
N ASN A 147 27.23 -6.80 -3.68
CA ASN A 147 27.25 -7.72 -4.83
C ASN A 147 28.41 -8.71 -4.84
N GLY A 148 29.15 -8.82 -3.74
CA GLY A 148 30.26 -9.77 -3.62
C GLY A 148 31.36 -9.61 -4.67
N GLY A 149 31.51 -8.44 -5.28
CA GLY A 149 32.49 -8.16 -6.32
C GLY A 149 32.08 -8.55 -7.73
N THR A 150 30.83 -9.01 -7.94
CA THR A 150 30.37 -9.48 -9.26
C THR A 150 30.01 -8.36 -10.23
N GLY A 151 29.94 -7.11 -9.76
CA GLY A 151 29.48 -5.95 -10.56
C GLY A 151 27.98 -5.96 -10.86
N GLN A 152 27.24 -6.93 -10.36
CA GLN A 152 25.78 -6.99 -10.53
C GLN A 152 25.07 -6.11 -9.51
N ARG A 153 23.88 -5.65 -9.88
CA ARG A 153 23.01 -4.88 -8.99
C ARG A 153 22.42 -5.80 -7.91
N THR A 154 22.37 -5.31 -6.69
CA THR A 154 21.71 -6.01 -5.58
C THR A 154 20.42 -5.32 -5.21
N GLY A 155 19.36 -6.08 -5.06
CA GLY A 155 18.08 -5.53 -4.71
C GLY A 155 16.96 -6.55 -4.76
N ILE A 156 15.74 -6.03 -4.61
CA ILE A 156 14.50 -6.78 -4.74
C ILE A 156 13.56 -6.03 -5.67
N ASN A 157 12.78 -6.76 -6.46
CA ASN A 157 11.68 -6.22 -7.24
C ASN A 157 10.47 -7.13 -7.10
N LEU A 158 9.56 -6.76 -6.21
CA LEU A 158 8.29 -7.43 -6.01
C LEU A 158 7.19 -6.51 -6.51
N GLU A 159 6.39 -6.99 -7.45
CA GLU A 159 5.21 -6.31 -7.98
C GLU A 159 4.06 -7.30 -7.95
N GLN A 160 2.95 -6.95 -7.31
CA GLN A 160 1.80 -7.83 -7.21
C GLN A 160 0.56 -7.15 -7.80
N LEU A 161 -0.03 -7.78 -8.79
CA LEU A 161 -1.32 -7.39 -9.36
C LEU A 161 -2.38 -8.40 -8.93
N PHE A 162 -3.50 -7.91 -8.44
CA PHE A 162 -4.67 -8.73 -8.11
C PHE A 162 -5.80 -8.45 -9.08
N ILE A 163 -6.46 -9.54 -9.50
CA ILE A 163 -7.74 -9.52 -10.21
C ILE A 163 -8.74 -10.21 -9.30
N ALA A 164 -9.77 -9.48 -8.87
CA ALA A 164 -10.70 -9.90 -7.83
C ALA A 164 -12.16 -9.89 -8.36
N PRO A 165 -12.60 -10.91 -9.10
CA PRO A 165 -14.03 -11.10 -9.35
C PRO A 165 -14.74 -11.27 -8.01
N THR A 166 -15.86 -10.56 -7.86
CA THR A 166 -16.55 -10.36 -6.59
C THR A 166 -18.05 -10.53 -6.75
N PHE A 167 -18.63 -11.23 -5.80
CA PHE A 167 -20.09 -11.27 -5.59
C PHE A 167 -20.41 -10.66 -4.24
N ALA A 168 -21.43 -9.81 -4.20
CA ALA A 168 -21.94 -9.24 -2.96
C ALA A 168 -23.47 -9.33 -2.89
N TYR A 169 -23.99 -9.56 -1.70
CA TYR A 169 -25.41 -9.66 -1.43
C TYR A 169 -25.80 -8.78 -0.24
N LYS A 170 -26.72 -7.86 -0.49
CA LYS A 170 -27.31 -6.98 0.52
C LYS A 170 -28.48 -7.68 1.20
N ILE A 171 -28.34 -8.01 2.47
CA ILE A 171 -29.38 -8.64 3.29
C ILE A 171 -30.48 -7.62 3.60
N ASN A 172 -30.06 -6.43 3.95
CA ASN A 172 -30.94 -5.27 4.19
C ASN A 172 -30.14 -3.96 3.99
N LYS A 173 -30.74 -2.82 4.31
CA LYS A 173 -30.10 -1.51 4.11
C LYS A 173 -28.79 -1.30 4.91
N ASN A 174 -28.56 -2.09 5.97
CA ASN A 174 -27.41 -1.94 6.86
C ASN A 174 -26.45 -3.13 6.81
N HIS A 175 -26.84 -4.27 6.24
CA HIS A 175 -26.06 -5.50 6.29
C HIS A 175 -25.90 -6.09 4.88
N ALA A 176 -24.68 -6.45 4.56
CA ALA A 176 -24.33 -7.18 3.35
C ALA A 176 -23.25 -8.22 3.64
N VAL A 177 -23.15 -9.22 2.79
CA VAL A 177 -22.07 -10.19 2.72
C VAL A 177 -21.47 -10.15 1.34
N GLY A 178 -20.22 -10.51 1.22
CA GLY A 178 -19.53 -10.54 -0.07
C GLY A 178 -18.37 -11.51 -0.05
N VAL A 179 -18.01 -11.98 -1.22
CA VAL A 179 -16.88 -12.86 -1.45
C VAL A 179 -16.15 -12.44 -2.71
N SER A 180 -14.83 -12.41 -2.65
CA SER A 180 -13.94 -12.20 -3.79
C SER A 180 -13.00 -13.39 -3.93
N LEU A 181 -12.74 -13.77 -5.18
CA LEU A 181 -11.65 -14.66 -5.51
C LEU A 181 -10.46 -13.82 -5.93
N ASN A 182 -9.39 -13.83 -5.13
CA ASN A 182 -8.20 -13.04 -5.43
C ASN A 182 -7.22 -13.87 -6.27
N LEU A 183 -7.10 -13.52 -7.55
CA LEU A 183 -6.12 -14.08 -8.46
C LEU A 183 -4.91 -13.15 -8.44
N ALA A 184 -3.79 -13.64 -7.95
CA ALA A 184 -2.54 -12.89 -7.82
C ALA A 184 -1.56 -13.24 -8.94
N TYR A 185 -0.91 -12.23 -9.48
CA TYR A 185 0.19 -12.32 -10.43
C TYR A 185 1.36 -11.50 -9.92
#